data_2efdd13e3b38e83cd2890224c51b887d
#
_entry.id   2efdd13e3b38e83cd2890224c51b887d
#
_cell.length_a   1.000
_cell.length_b   1.000
_cell.length_c   1.000
_cell.angle_alpha   90.00
_cell.angle_beta   90.00
_cell.angle_gamma   90.00
#
_symmetry.space_group_name_H-M   'P 1'
#
loop_
_entity.id
_entity.type
_entity.pdbx_description
1 polymer ?
#
loop_
_entity_poly.entity_id
_entity_poly.type
_entity_poly.pdbx_seq_one_letter_code
_entity_poly.pdbx_strand_id
1 'polypeptide(L)' 'MMEEKTLKVNGMSCEHCVKAVNNALCEITGVTDIAVSLEKGTVSFKHDPARAPLETIKAAITGEGYEIA' A
#
# COMPACT_ATOMS: atom_id res chain seq x y z
N MET A 1 -0.06 -9.57 -15.78
CA MET A 1 -1.45 -9.13 -15.61
C MET A 1 -1.60 -8.41 -14.27
N MET A 2 -2.42 -7.39 -14.24
CA MET A 2 -2.64 -6.64 -13.00
C MET A 2 -3.62 -7.37 -12.09
N GLU A 3 -3.30 -7.39 -10.81
CA GLU A 3 -4.18 -7.95 -9.78
C GLU A 3 -4.55 -6.88 -8.79
N GLU A 4 -5.79 -6.89 -8.36
CA GLU A 4 -6.26 -5.95 -7.35
C GLU A 4 -6.17 -6.59 -5.98
N LYS A 5 -5.60 -5.86 -5.03
CA LYS A 5 -5.45 -6.33 -3.65
C LYS A 5 -5.87 -5.24 -2.68
N THR A 6 -6.34 -5.66 -1.53
CA THR A 6 -6.66 -4.76 -0.43
C THR A 6 -5.96 -5.30 0.82
N LEU A 7 -5.18 -4.45 1.44
CA LEU A 7 -4.45 -4.81 2.66
C LEU A 7 -4.97 -3.97 3.82
N LYS A 8 -5.11 -4.60 4.97
CA LYS A 8 -5.44 -3.87 6.18
C LYS A 8 -4.15 -3.44 6.86
N VAL A 9 -4.03 -2.14 7.10
CA VAL A 9 -2.82 -1.53 7.65
C VAL A 9 -3.13 -0.90 8.99
N ASN A 10 -2.40 -1.29 10.01
CA ASN A 10 -2.53 -0.74 11.35
C ASN A 10 -1.55 0.42 11.53
N GLY A 11 -1.94 1.42 12.30
CA GLY A 11 -1.08 2.55 12.61
C GLY A 11 -1.32 3.79 11.78
N MET A 12 -2.18 3.73 10.77
CA MET A 12 -2.57 4.91 10.01
C MET A 12 -3.58 5.69 10.84
N SER A 13 -3.15 6.77 11.46
CA SER A 13 -4.01 7.55 12.34
C SER A 13 -4.27 8.98 11.86
N CYS A 14 -3.67 9.40 10.76
CA CYS A 14 -3.85 10.76 10.23
C CYS A 14 -3.57 10.80 8.73
N GLU A 15 -3.91 11.93 8.11
CA GLU A 15 -3.71 12.12 6.68
C GLU A 15 -2.25 12.05 6.26
N HIS A 16 -1.34 12.43 7.13
CA HIS A 16 0.09 12.31 6.83
C HIS A 16 0.49 10.86 6.63
N CYS A 17 -0.09 9.98 7.43
CA CYS A 17 0.16 8.55 7.29
C CYS A 17 -0.37 8.03 5.96
N VAL A 18 -1.57 8.48 5.57
CA VAL A 18 -2.15 8.12 4.28
C VAL A 18 -1.24 8.54 3.14
N LYS A 19 -0.74 9.76 3.19
CA LYS A 19 0.17 10.27 2.16
C LYS A 19 1.47 9.49 2.11
N ALA A 20 2.02 9.15 3.27
CA ALA A 20 3.27 8.39 3.33
C ALA A 20 3.11 7.02 2.67
N VAL A 21 2.03 6.31 2.98
CA VAL A 21 1.75 5.01 2.39
C VAL A 21 1.52 5.14 0.88
N ASN A 22 0.72 6.13 0.49
CA ASN A 22 0.44 6.37 -0.93
C ASN A 22 1.73 6.65 -1.70
N ASN A 23 2.59 7.51 -1.18
CA ASN A 23 3.85 7.84 -1.83
C ASN A 23 4.79 6.63 -1.91
N ALA A 24 4.85 5.84 -0.85
CA ALA A 24 5.68 4.64 -0.84
C ALA A 24 5.25 3.66 -1.93
N LEU A 25 3.95 3.49 -2.13
CA LEU A 25 3.43 2.60 -3.17
C LEU A 25 3.57 3.20 -4.57
N CYS A 26 3.43 4.52 -4.69
CA CYS A 26 3.60 5.20 -5.98
C CYS A 26 5.01 5.05 -6.54
N GLU A 27 5.99 4.89 -5.68
CA GLU A 27 7.37 4.72 -6.11
C GLU A 27 7.67 3.32 -6.65
N ILE A 28 6.79 2.38 -6.40
CA ILE A 28 6.98 1.00 -6.87
C ILE A 28 6.48 0.86 -8.29
N THR A 29 7.38 0.51 -9.21
CA THR A 29 6.99 0.25 -10.59
C THR A 29 6.10 -0.98 -10.65
N GLY A 30 4.97 -0.86 -11.32
CA GLY A 30 4.01 -1.96 -11.44
C GLY A 30 2.83 -1.87 -10.49
N VAL A 31 2.74 -0.78 -9.71
CA VAL A 31 1.61 -0.54 -8.82
C VAL A 31 0.82 0.66 -9.34
N THR A 32 -0.50 0.51 -9.45
CA THR A 32 -1.40 1.56 -9.93
C THR A 32 -2.70 1.55 -9.12
N ASP A 33 -3.53 2.55 -9.36
CA ASP A 33 -4.86 2.67 -8.76
C ASP A 33 -4.84 2.53 -7.23
N ILE A 34 -3.92 3.24 -6.61
CA ILE A 34 -3.74 3.22 -5.17
C ILE A 34 -4.84 4.02 -4.49
N ALA A 35 -5.55 3.39 -3.57
CA ALA A 35 -6.58 4.04 -2.78
C ALA A 35 -6.36 3.69 -1.30
N VAL A 36 -6.09 4.69 -0.50
CA VAL A 36 -5.87 4.51 0.94
C VAL A 36 -7.10 5.02 1.68
N SER A 37 -7.66 4.19 2.55
CA SER A 37 -8.80 4.57 3.37
C SER A 37 -8.37 4.68 4.83
N LEU A 38 -8.33 5.90 5.35
CA LEU A 38 -8.00 6.15 6.74
C LEU A 38 -9.09 5.60 7.67
N GLU A 39 -10.34 5.79 7.27
CA GLU A 39 -11.48 5.35 8.05
C GLU A 39 -11.51 3.84 8.25
N LYS A 40 -11.22 3.09 7.18
CA LYS A 40 -11.22 1.63 7.22
C LYS A 40 -9.86 1.06 7.61
N GLY A 41 -8.83 1.88 7.54
CA GLY A 41 -7.46 1.41 7.77
C GLY A 41 -6.98 0.46 6.69
N THR A 42 -7.42 0.66 5.45
CA THR A 42 -7.08 -0.22 4.35
C THR A 42 -6.37 0.50 3.22
N VAL A 43 -5.61 -0.26 2.46
CA VAL A 43 -4.93 0.21 1.25
C VAL A 43 -5.31 -0.74 0.12
N SER A 44 -5.92 -0.17 -0.92
CA SER A 44 -6.27 -0.93 -2.12
C SER A 44 -5.38 -0.48 -3.26
N PHE A 45 -4.98 -1.40 -4.11
CA PHE A 45 -4.13 -1.10 -5.24
C PHE A 45 -4.23 -2.19 -6.29
N LYS A 46 -3.75 -1.88 -7.48
CA LYS A 46 -3.56 -2.87 -8.53
C LYS A 46 -2.06 -3.02 -8.74
N HIS A 47 -1.59 -4.23 -8.86
CA HIS A 47 -0.16 -4.48 -9.08
C HIS A 47 0.06 -5.58 -10.10
N ASP A 48 1.21 -5.50 -10.75
CA ASP A 48 1.69 -6.56 -11.62
C ASP A 48 2.61 -7.44 -10.77
N PRO A 49 2.20 -8.68 -10.45
CA PRO A 49 3.01 -9.55 -9.58
C PRO A 49 4.42 -9.83 -10.10
N ALA A 50 4.61 -9.71 -11.42
CA ALA A 50 5.93 -9.93 -12.01
C ALA A 50 6.87 -8.76 -11.76
N ARG A 51 6.33 -7.53 -11.72
CA ARG A 51 7.14 -6.33 -11.50
C ARG A 51 7.14 -5.89 -10.04
N ALA A 52 6.02 -6.04 -9.38
CA ALA A 52 5.81 -5.60 -8.01
C ALA A 52 5.18 -6.74 -7.21
N PRO A 53 5.98 -7.70 -6.75
CA PRO A 53 5.45 -8.78 -5.91
C PRO A 53 4.80 -8.22 -4.65
N LEU A 54 3.79 -8.90 -4.14
CA LEU A 54 3.08 -8.46 -2.94
C LEU A 54 4.02 -8.25 -1.76
N GLU A 55 5.06 -9.06 -1.65
CA GLU A 55 6.07 -8.92 -0.60
C GLU A 55 6.78 -7.58 -0.65
N THR A 56 7.08 -7.11 -1.86
CA THR A 56 7.73 -5.80 -2.05
C THR A 56 6.81 -4.69 -1.58
N ILE A 57 5.52 -4.80 -1.89
CA ILE A 57 4.52 -3.81 -1.49
C ILE A 57 4.37 -3.80 0.03
N LYS A 58 4.27 -4.97 0.63
CA LYS A 58 4.19 -5.08 2.09
C LYS A 58 5.42 -4.51 2.77
N ALA A 59 6.60 -4.78 2.22
CA ALA A 59 7.85 -4.26 2.76
C ALA A 59 7.90 -2.73 2.70
N ALA A 60 7.38 -2.14 1.63
CA ALA A 60 7.32 -0.70 1.50
C ALA A 60 6.43 -0.08 2.59
N ILE A 61 5.30 -0.70 2.88
CA ILE A 61 4.37 -0.22 3.91
C ILE A 61 5.00 -0.39 5.30
N THR A 62 5.56 -1.55 5.60
CA THR A 62 6.17 -1.78 6.90
C THR A 62 7.42 -0.94 7.10
N GLY A 63 8.13 -0.64 6.02
CA GLY A 63 9.28 0.26 6.05
C GLY A 63 8.94 1.68 6.47
N GLU A 64 7.68 2.08 6.31
CA GLU A 64 7.20 3.39 6.77
C GLU A 64 6.76 3.37 8.24
N GLY A 65 6.87 2.24 8.90
CA GLY A 65 6.54 2.11 10.31
C GLY A 65 5.13 1.61 10.60
N TYR A 66 4.44 1.08 9.62
CA TYR A 66 3.09 0.56 9.77
C TYR A 66 3.09 -0.96 9.80
N GLU A 67 2.03 -1.53 10.35
CA GLU A 67 1.87 -2.98 10.40
C GLU A 67 0.75 -3.40 9.45
N ILE A 68 0.97 -4.52 8.79
CA ILE A 68 -0.06 -5.12 7.94
C ILE A 68 -0.73 -6.23 8.74
N ALA A 69 -2.04 -6.11 8.88
CA ALA A 69 -2.83 -7.09 9.61
C ALA A 69 -3.10 -8.35 8.78
#